data_d0fcd954c1967db79c722437b666850d
#
_entry.id   d0fcd954c1967db79c722437b666850d
#
_cell.length_a   1.000
_cell.length_b   1.000
_cell.length_c   1.000
_cell.angle_alpha   90.00
_cell.angle_beta   90.00
_cell.angle_gamma   90.00
#
_symmetry.space_group_name_H-M   'P 1'
#
loop_
_entity.id
_entity.type
_entity.pdbx_description
1 polymer ?
#
loop_
_entity_poly.entity_id
_entity_poly.type
_entity_poly.pdbx_seq_one_letter_code
_entity_poly.pdbx_strand_id
1 'polypeptide(L)'
;MRREWRNVDKGCQYYFQARNGLVVGQVYNLAYTSIWGAKIPITATEEQILGQYVELEFAKKAVEEYWNEKDRTFDMFDDRTKKLVVDPRTED
;
A
#
# COMPACT_ATOMS: atom_id res chain seq x y z
N MET A 1 -7.65 -7.56 -5.71
CA MET A 1 -6.19 -7.80 -5.79
C MET A 1 -5.66 -8.11 -4.40
N ARG A 2 -4.86 -9.16 -4.28
CA ARG A 2 -4.35 -9.57 -2.98
C ARG A 2 -3.00 -8.96 -2.70
N ARG A 3 -2.80 -8.47 -1.49
CA ARG A 3 -1.56 -7.86 -1.06
C ARG A 3 -1.15 -8.44 0.27
N GLU A 4 0.15 -8.46 0.52
CA GLU A 4 0.69 -9.08 1.72
C GLU A 4 1.80 -8.21 2.29
N TRP A 5 1.99 -8.33 3.61
CA TRP A 5 3.10 -7.68 4.28
C TRP A 5 4.25 -8.66 4.41
N ARG A 6 5.45 -8.16 4.21
CA ARG A 6 6.64 -8.96 4.41
C ARG A 6 7.65 -8.18 5.24
N ASN A 7 8.14 -8.82 6.26
CA ASN A 7 9.15 -8.24 7.12
C ASN A 7 10.50 -8.37 6.41
N VAL A 8 11.09 -7.25 6.04
CA VAL A 8 12.33 -7.26 5.28
C VAL A 8 13.52 -7.02 6.18
N ASP A 9 13.33 -6.19 7.20
CA ASP A 9 14.39 -5.80 8.09
C ASP A 9 13.77 -5.43 9.42
N LYS A 10 14.59 -5.26 10.43
CA LYS A 10 14.09 -4.99 11.76
C LYS A 10 13.19 -3.78 11.84
N GLY A 11 13.48 -2.76 11.10
CA GLY A 11 12.69 -1.56 11.15
C GLY A 11 11.95 -1.27 9.87
N CYS A 12 11.65 -2.30 9.09
CA CYS A 12 11.06 -2.05 7.79
C CYS A 12 10.23 -3.23 7.34
N GLN A 13 9.02 -2.95 6.88
CA GLN A 13 8.17 -3.96 6.28
C GLN A 13 7.62 -3.42 4.97
N TYR A 14 7.52 -4.28 3.97
CA TYR A 14 6.99 -3.94 2.68
C TYR A 14 5.62 -4.56 2.48
N TYR A 15 4.75 -3.78 1.83
CA TYR A 15 3.45 -4.23 1.40
C TYR A 15 3.56 -4.46 -0.10
N PHE A 16 3.21 -5.65 -0.57
CA PHE A 16 3.45 -5.99 -1.96
C PHE A 16 2.29 -6.78 -2.53
N GLN A 17 2.15 -6.72 -3.85
CA GLN A 17 1.15 -7.52 -4.53
C GLN A 17 1.60 -8.96 -4.57
N ALA A 18 0.72 -9.85 -4.10
CA ALA A 18 1.08 -11.26 -4.00
C ALA A 18 1.34 -11.86 -5.38
N ARG A 19 0.66 -11.34 -6.37
CA ARG A 19 0.72 -11.91 -7.70
C ARG A 19 2.07 -11.74 -8.37
N ASN A 20 2.68 -10.59 -8.25
CA ASN A 20 3.91 -10.32 -8.98
C ASN A 20 5.03 -9.78 -8.11
N GLY A 21 4.80 -9.68 -6.81
CA GLY A 21 5.85 -9.19 -5.92
C GLY A 21 6.14 -7.71 -6.00
N LEU A 22 5.29 -6.96 -6.68
CA LEU A 22 5.51 -5.53 -6.81
C LEU A 22 5.26 -4.85 -5.46
N VAL A 23 6.22 -4.05 -5.01
CA VAL A 23 6.09 -3.33 -3.76
C VAL A 23 5.15 -2.16 -3.96
N VAL A 24 4.11 -2.09 -3.14
CA VAL A 24 3.11 -1.04 -3.26
C VAL A 24 2.98 -0.20 -2.00
N GLY A 25 3.80 -0.49 -0.99
CA GLY A 25 3.81 0.32 0.22
C GLY A 25 4.96 -0.07 1.10
N GLN A 26 5.26 0.78 2.07
CA GLN A 26 6.34 0.52 2.99
C GLN A 26 6.06 1.21 4.31
N VAL A 27 6.35 0.52 5.41
CA VAL A 27 6.41 1.16 6.72
C VAL A 27 7.82 1.01 7.24
N TYR A 28 8.30 2.02 7.94
CA TYR A 28 9.67 2.03 8.40
C TYR A 28 9.75 2.73 9.76
N ASN A 29 10.65 2.25 10.57
CA ASN A 29 10.86 2.83 11.91
C ASN A 29 11.86 3.97 11.80
N LEU A 30 11.50 5.10 12.38
CA LEU A 30 12.42 6.23 12.42
C LEU A 30 13.49 5.94 13.45
N ALA A 31 14.74 6.13 13.05
CA ALA A 31 15.88 5.71 13.86
C ALA A 31 15.80 6.26 15.28
N TYR A 32 16.05 5.38 16.23
CA TYR A 32 16.11 5.73 17.64
C TYR A 32 14.81 6.26 18.21
N THR A 33 13.68 5.93 17.59
CA THR A 33 12.38 6.33 18.08
C THR A 33 11.41 5.16 18.00
N SER A 34 10.23 5.37 18.56
CA SER A 34 9.15 4.40 18.41
C SER A 34 8.18 4.82 17.31
N ILE A 35 8.56 5.81 16.52
CA ILE A 35 7.69 6.36 15.47
C ILE A 35 7.86 5.54 14.19
N TRP A 36 6.77 5.26 13.53
CA TRP A 36 6.77 4.53 12.28
C TRP A 36 6.25 5.43 11.16
N GLY A 37 6.96 5.43 10.03
CA GLY A 37 6.50 6.16 8.87
C GLY A 37 5.83 5.21 7.89
N ALA A 38 4.97 5.75 7.05
CA ALA A 38 4.29 4.99 6.02
C ALA A 38 4.38 5.75 4.71
N LYS A 39 4.69 5.05 3.65
CA LYS A 39 4.81 5.68 2.34
C LYS A 39 4.40 4.73 1.24
N ILE A 40 4.04 5.30 0.11
CA ILE A 40 3.59 4.57 -1.07
C ILE A 40 4.50 4.95 -2.23
N PRO A 41 5.14 3.98 -2.89
CA PRO A 41 5.91 4.31 -4.09
C PRO A 41 4.96 4.64 -5.24
N ILE A 42 5.19 5.76 -5.89
CA ILE A 42 4.36 6.19 -7.01
C ILE A 42 5.06 5.83 -8.31
N THR A 43 6.33 6.18 -8.42
CA THR A 43 7.13 5.81 -9.57
C THR A 43 8.47 5.32 -9.05
N ALA A 44 9.38 5.04 -9.95
CA ALA A 44 10.71 4.59 -9.56
C ALA A 44 11.44 5.63 -8.71
N THR A 45 11.07 6.90 -8.87
CA THR A 45 11.78 7.97 -8.17
C THR A 45 10.89 8.79 -7.26
N GLU A 46 9.58 8.56 -7.26
CA GLU A 46 8.64 9.35 -6.48
C GLU A 46 7.91 8.51 -5.47
N GLU A 47 7.72 9.07 -4.29
CA GLU A 47 7.01 8.41 -3.21
C GLU A 47 6.03 9.38 -2.58
N GLN A 48 4.93 8.85 -2.10
CA GLN A 48 3.97 9.65 -1.33
C GLN A 48 4.06 9.25 0.12
N ILE A 49 4.37 10.22 0.98
CA ILE A 49 4.44 9.98 2.41
C ILE A 49 3.02 10.09 2.97
N LEU A 50 2.58 9.04 3.64
CA LEU A 50 1.25 9.04 4.24
C LEU A 50 1.22 9.70 5.60
N GLY A 51 2.28 9.49 6.39
CA GLY A 51 2.33 10.10 7.70
C GLY A 51 3.25 9.35 8.62
N GLN A 52 3.21 9.74 9.89
CA GLN A 52 4.00 9.10 10.93
C GLN A 52 3.05 8.70 12.05
N TYR A 53 3.33 7.55 12.64
CA TYR A 53 2.42 6.92 13.60
C TYR A 53 3.19 6.39 14.79
N VAL A 54 2.55 6.37 15.94
CA VAL A 54 3.23 5.93 17.15
C VAL A 54 3.35 4.42 17.24
N GLU A 55 2.59 3.70 16.44
CA GLU A 55 2.62 2.24 16.44
C GLU A 55 2.68 1.69 15.05
N LEU A 56 3.37 0.57 14.91
CA LEU A 56 3.50 -0.10 13.63
C LEU A 56 2.14 -0.43 13.02
N GLU A 57 1.20 -0.87 13.84
CA GLU A 57 -0.12 -1.25 13.35
C GLU A 57 -0.83 -0.08 12.67
N PHE A 58 -0.69 1.11 13.23
CA PHE A 58 -1.32 2.28 12.64
C PHE A 58 -0.68 2.63 11.30
N ALA A 59 0.63 2.49 11.20
CA ALA A 59 1.31 2.77 9.95
C ALA A 59 0.89 1.78 8.88
N LYS A 60 0.81 0.50 9.22
CA LYS A 60 0.38 -0.51 8.27
C LYS A 60 -1.06 -0.27 7.82
N LYS A 61 -1.91 0.10 8.76
CA LYS A 61 -3.30 0.36 8.44
C LYS A 61 -3.43 1.53 7.48
N ALA A 62 -2.59 2.54 7.62
CA ALA A 62 -2.63 3.69 6.71
C ALA A 62 -2.33 3.25 5.28
N VAL A 63 -1.36 2.37 5.11
CA VAL A 63 -1.04 1.85 3.78
C VAL A 63 -2.20 1.02 3.25
N GLU A 64 -2.77 0.17 4.09
CA GLU A 64 -3.87 -0.67 3.67
C GLU A 64 -5.08 0.16 3.26
N GLU A 65 -5.38 1.19 4.03
CA GLU A 65 -6.53 2.04 3.72
C GLU A 65 -6.32 2.84 2.45
N TYR A 66 -5.09 3.24 2.18
CA TYR A 66 -4.79 3.92 0.93
C TYR A 66 -5.21 3.05 -0.25
N TRP A 67 -4.85 1.78 -0.22
CA TRP A 67 -5.17 0.89 -1.32
C TRP A 67 -6.63 0.48 -1.34
N ASN A 68 -7.26 0.36 -0.18
CA ASN A 68 -8.69 0.11 -0.13
C ASN A 68 -9.47 1.25 -0.76
N GLU A 69 -9.02 2.47 -0.53
CA GLU A 69 -9.66 3.63 -1.11
C GLU A 69 -9.48 3.64 -2.63
N LYS A 70 -8.28 3.32 -3.09
CA LYS A 70 -8.03 3.23 -4.52
C LYS A 70 -8.88 2.14 -5.18
N ASP A 71 -8.95 1.00 -4.54
CA ASP A 71 -9.77 -0.10 -5.07
C ASP A 71 -11.22 0.30 -5.14
N ARG A 72 -11.71 1.00 -4.14
CA ARG A 72 -13.09 1.44 -4.12
C ARG A 72 -13.38 2.45 -5.22
N THR A 73 -12.45 3.36 -5.42
CA THR A 73 -12.58 4.33 -6.49
C THR A 73 -12.58 3.64 -7.84
N PHE A 74 -11.73 2.65 -7.99
CA PHE A 74 -11.65 1.90 -9.22
C PHE A 74 -12.97 1.16 -9.49
N ASP A 75 -13.55 0.59 -8.44
CA ASP A 75 -14.85 -0.07 -8.56
C ASP A 75 -15.92 0.89 -9.05
N MET A 76 -15.96 2.07 -8.48
CA MET A 76 -16.94 3.04 -8.89
C MET A 76 -16.76 3.43 -10.34
N PHE A 77 -15.52 3.56 -10.75
CA PHE A 77 -15.24 3.91 -12.11
C PHE A 77 -15.69 2.81 -13.06
N ASP A 78 -15.42 1.58 -12.70
CA ASP A 78 -15.85 0.43 -13.49
C ASP A 78 -17.35 0.38 -13.63
N ASP A 79 -18.07 0.67 -12.57
CA ASP A 79 -19.51 0.68 -12.61
C ASP A 79 -20.03 1.64 -13.64
N ARG A 80 -19.36 2.75 -13.81
CA ARG A 80 -19.83 3.77 -14.72
C ARG A 80 -19.50 3.48 -16.15
N THR A 81 -18.33 2.98 -16.39
CA THR A 81 -17.87 2.78 -17.74
C THR A 81 -17.95 1.34 -18.14
N LYS A 82 -17.98 0.54 -17.21
CA LYS A 82 -18.14 -0.87 -17.20
C LYS A 82 -17.51 -1.67 -18.29
N LYS A 83 -17.29 -1.24 -19.39
CA LYS A 83 -16.67 -2.06 -20.36
C LYS A 83 -15.29 -1.61 -20.68
N LEU A 84 -14.87 -0.57 -20.07
CA LEU A 84 -13.60 -0.05 -20.36
C LEU A 84 -12.48 -0.82 -19.80
N VAL A 85 -12.66 -1.38 -18.67
CA VAL A 85 -11.56 -1.87 -17.93
C VAL A 85 -11.82 -3.24 -17.42
N VAL A 86 -10.87 -4.09 -17.61
CA VAL A 86 -10.88 -5.34 -16.90
C VAL A 86 -10.41 -5.04 -15.51
N ASP A 87 -11.23 -5.33 -14.55
CA ASP A 87 -10.88 -5.04 -13.18
C ASP A 87 -9.67 -5.85 -12.76
N PRO A 88 -8.54 -5.20 -12.49
CA PRO A 88 -7.33 -5.95 -12.14
C PRO A 88 -7.48 -6.80 -10.90
N ARG A 89 -8.47 -6.49 -10.08
CA ARG A 89 -8.67 -7.29 -8.89
C ARG A 89 -9.19 -8.68 -9.18
N THR A 90 -9.81 -8.86 -10.32
CA THR A 90 -10.33 -10.16 -10.68
C THR A 90 -9.24 -11.10 -11.14
N GLU A 91 -8.06 -10.60 -11.32
CA GLU A 91 -6.97 -11.41 -11.79
C GLU A 91 -6.18 -12.08 -10.68
N ASP A 92 -6.47 -11.74 -9.49
CA ASP A 92 -5.82 -12.41 -8.36
C ASP A 92 -6.53 -13.73 -8.03
#